data_1fca55e82fadb63c5ec569abaf42b365
#
_entry.id   1fca55e82fadb63c5ec569abaf42b365
#
_cell.length_a   1.000
_cell.length_b   1.000
_cell.length_c   1.000
_cell.angle_alpha   90.00
_cell.angle_beta   90.00
_cell.angle_gamma   90.00
#
_symmetry.space_group_name_H-M   'P 1'
#
loop_
_entity.id
_entity.type
_entity.pdbx_description
1 polymer ?
#
loop_
_entity_poly.entity_id
_entity_poly.type
_entity_poly.pdbx_seq_one_letter_code
_entity_poly.pdbx_strand_id
1 'polypeptide(L)'
;KGRQAAVTSTLNPCFIMRIITQPNSYIKVITEDDKTNKEIFEDKVRYTFNRLPYWLKPVELYHRHGTYIQLTYSKERDKDGKGAKLEMVVPSETAINGGSPSVWFVDEAASVPEFEVMTREGDPTSLGYIDGELKQGVRQGIAASTGVPGGKGKGAFERELRTIIDKWKAGD
;
A
#
# COMPACT_ATOMS: atom_id res chain seq x y z
N LYS A 1 -20.22 -8.59 -15.21
CA LYS A 1 -18.80 -9.00 -15.07
C LYS A 1 -18.00 -7.76 -14.65
N GLY A 2 -17.96 -7.49 -13.34
CA GLY A 2 -17.12 -6.42 -12.79
C GLY A 2 -15.66 -6.84 -12.69
N ARG A 3 -15.11 -7.50 -13.69
CA ARG A 3 -13.68 -7.73 -13.79
C ARG A 3 -13.03 -6.39 -14.12
N GLN A 4 -12.19 -5.92 -13.22
CA GLN A 4 -11.34 -4.76 -13.38
C GLN A 4 -12.08 -3.42 -13.23
N ALA A 5 -12.51 -3.11 -12.01
CA ALA A 5 -12.84 -1.73 -11.66
C ALA A 5 -11.61 -0.80 -11.70
N ALA A 6 -10.51 -1.23 -12.36
CA ALA A 6 -9.24 -0.51 -12.50
C ALA A 6 -8.70 0.06 -11.15
N VAL A 7 -9.05 -0.57 -10.03
CA VAL A 7 -8.71 -0.08 -8.69
C VAL A 7 -7.20 0.14 -8.56
N THR A 8 -6.41 -0.87 -8.94
CA THR A 8 -4.94 -0.77 -8.91
C THR A 8 -4.42 0.33 -9.83
N SER A 9 -5.01 0.49 -11.02
CA SER A 9 -4.62 1.54 -11.97
C SER A 9 -5.02 2.94 -11.50
N THR A 10 -6.07 3.06 -10.69
CA THR A 10 -6.50 4.32 -10.09
C THR A 10 -5.70 4.67 -8.85
N LEU A 11 -5.45 3.69 -7.98
CA LEU A 11 -4.75 3.92 -6.71
C LEU A 11 -3.25 4.19 -6.90
N ASN A 12 -2.58 3.55 -7.87
CA ASN A 12 -1.15 3.76 -8.09
C ASN A 12 -0.77 5.23 -8.36
N PRO A 13 -1.45 5.98 -9.24
CA PRO A 13 -1.21 7.43 -9.37
C PRO A 13 -1.45 8.20 -8.07
N CYS A 14 -2.47 7.84 -7.29
CA CYS A 14 -2.74 8.47 -6.00
C CYS A 14 -1.59 8.22 -5.00
N PHE A 15 -1.05 7.01 -4.97
CA PHE A 15 0.10 6.66 -4.13
C PHE A 15 1.37 7.41 -4.57
N ILE A 16 1.61 7.53 -5.86
CA ILE A 16 2.72 8.34 -6.39
C ILE A 16 2.55 9.80 -5.98
N MET A 17 1.36 10.37 -6.15
CA MET A 17 1.11 11.75 -5.72
C MET A 17 1.32 11.90 -4.21
N ARG A 18 0.92 10.92 -3.40
CA ARG A 18 1.11 10.97 -1.95
C ARG A 18 2.58 10.98 -1.56
N ILE A 19 3.43 10.14 -2.14
CA ILE A 19 4.88 10.15 -1.82
C ILE A 19 5.57 11.42 -2.31
N ILE A 20 5.06 12.08 -3.34
CA ILE A 20 5.59 13.36 -3.84
C ILE A 20 5.20 14.53 -2.93
N THR A 21 3.95 14.53 -2.45
CA THR A 21 3.39 15.68 -1.72
C THR A 21 3.55 15.58 -0.21
N GLN A 22 3.60 14.37 0.34
CA GLN A 22 3.69 14.15 1.79
C GLN A 22 5.06 13.62 2.20
N PRO A 23 5.87 14.42 2.89
CA PRO A 23 7.16 13.97 3.42
C PRO A 23 7.02 12.76 4.34
N ASN A 24 8.03 11.88 4.31
CA ASN A 24 8.11 10.67 5.13
C ASN A 24 6.93 9.70 4.95
N SER A 25 6.17 9.84 3.86
CA SER A 25 5.09 8.92 3.54
C SER A 25 5.66 7.57 3.12
N TYR A 26 5.23 6.50 3.77
CA TYR A 26 5.60 5.14 3.41
C TYR A 26 4.37 4.36 2.98
N ILE A 27 4.36 3.88 1.75
CA ILE A 27 3.25 3.15 1.15
C ILE A 27 3.72 1.75 0.78
N LYS A 28 2.98 0.75 1.24
CA LYS A 28 3.15 -0.64 0.83
C LYS A 28 2.01 -1.10 -0.06
N VAL A 29 2.34 -1.71 -1.17
CA VAL A 29 1.40 -2.38 -2.06
C VAL A 29 1.71 -3.87 -2.04
N ILE A 30 0.72 -4.67 -1.71
CA ILE A 30 0.83 -6.12 -1.54
C ILE A 30 0.03 -6.77 -2.65
N THR A 31 0.64 -7.65 -3.41
CA THR A 31 -0.01 -8.41 -4.47
C THR A 31 0.21 -9.91 -4.28
N GLU A 32 -0.45 -10.73 -5.07
CA GLU A 32 -0.46 -12.19 -4.91
C GLU A 32 0.93 -12.84 -4.93
N ASP A 33 1.85 -12.36 -5.78
CA ASP A 33 3.18 -12.95 -5.96
C ASP A 33 4.23 -11.95 -6.48
N ASP A 34 5.51 -12.37 -6.46
CA ASP A 34 6.66 -11.54 -6.86
C ASP A 34 6.65 -11.19 -8.36
N LYS A 35 6.15 -12.06 -9.22
CA LYS A 35 6.05 -11.79 -10.65
C LYS A 35 5.04 -10.69 -10.92
N THR A 36 3.85 -10.79 -10.34
CA THR A 36 2.80 -9.78 -10.40
C THR A 36 3.27 -8.44 -9.83
N ASN A 37 4.02 -8.46 -8.72
CA ASN A 37 4.65 -7.27 -8.16
C ASN A 37 5.54 -6.55 -9.18
N LYS A 38 6.44 -7.28 -9.83
CA LYS A 38 7.38 -6.70 -10.81
C LYS A 38 6.65 -6.14 -12.02
N GLU A 39 5.68 -6.89 -12.55
CA GLU A 39 4.87 -6.43 -13.70
C GLU A 39 4.10 -5.15 -13.37
N ILE A 40 3.37 -5.12 -12.25
CA ILE A 40 2.61 -3.94 -11.83
C ILE A 40 3.56 -2.76 -11.54
N PHE A 41 4.70 -3.03 -10.90
CA PHE A 41 5.66 -1.99 -10.59
C PHE A 41 6.21 -1.33 -11.85
N GLU A 42 6.71 -2.09 -12.81
CA GLU A 42 7.29 -1.54 -14.04
C GLU A 42 6.22 -0.89 -14.93
N ASP A 43 5.10 -1.57 -15.16
CA ASP A 43 4.10 -1.13 -16.12
C ASP A 43 3.22 0.00 -15.62
N LYS A 44 3.03 0.13 -14.30
CA LYS A 44 2.13 1.12 -13.73
C LYS A 44 2.83 2.13 -12.85
N VAL A 45 3.61 1.67 -11.87
CA VAL A 45 4.22 2.57 -10.88
C VAL A 45 5.41 3.30 -11.50
N ARG A 46 6.41 2.56 -11.98
CA ARG A 46 7.63 3.13 -12.58
C ARG A 46 7.31 3.93 -13.84
N TYR A 47 6.45 3.40 -14.68
CA TYR A 47 6.00 4.10 -15.88
C TYR A 47 5.37 5.45 -15.55
N THR A 48 4.44 5.50 -14.59
CA THR A 48 3.78 6.75 -14.17
C THR A 48 4.78 7.72 -13.56
N PHE A 49 5.64 7.26 -12.65
CA PHE A 49 6.65 8.09 -12.00
C PHE A 49 7.63 8.69 -13.02
N ASN A 50 8.07 7.92 -13.99
CA ASN A 50 9.00 8.39 -15.02
C ASN A 50 8.39 9.44 -15.95
N ARG A 51 7.08 9.49 -16.10
CA ARG A 51 6.35 10.45 -16.92
C ARG A 51 5.85 11.68 -16.17
N LEU A 52 6.16 11.79 -14.90
CA LEU A 52 5.90 13.04 -14.18
C LEU A 52 6.64 14.20 -14.86
N PRO A 53 6.00 15.38 -14.95
CA PRO A 53 6.68 16.59 -15.38
C PRO A 53 7.93 16.84 -14.54
N TYR A 54 9.00 17.33 -15.14
CA TYR A 54 10.28 17.53 -14.46
C TYR A 54 10.17 18.39 -13.19
N TRP A 55 9.28 19.37 -13.19
CA TRP A 55 9.05 20.26 -12.04
C TRP A 55 8.27 19.61 -10.89
N LEU A 56 7.62 18.47 -11.14
CA LEU A 56 6.90 17.69 -10.13
C LEU A 56 7.71 16.48 -9.68
N LYS A 57 8.72 16.07 -10.43
CA LYS A 57 9.48 14.85 -10.18
C LYS A 57 10.59 15.09 -9.16
N PRO A 58 10.45 14.56 -7.92
CA PRO A 58 11.49 14.71 -6.90
C PRO A 58 12.70 13.83 -7.25
N VAL A 59 13.80 14.10 -6.55
CA VAL A 59 15.01 13.28 -6.67
C VAL A 59 14.77 11.90 -6.07
N GLU A 60 14.98 10.88 -6.87
CA GLU A 60 14.87 9.48 -6.47
C GLU A 60 16.23 8.94 -6.03
N LEU A 61 16.26 8.19 -4.93
CA LEU A 61 17.42 7.38 -4.59
C LEU A 61 17.52 6.22 -5.57
N TYR A 62 18.66 6.10 -6.24
CA TYR A 62 18.88 5.03 -7.20
C TYR A 62 19.05 3.69 -6.48
N HIS A 63 18.23 2.73 -6.87
CA HIS A 63 18.33 1.34 -6.41
C HIS A 63 18.52 0.40 -7.58
N ARG A 64 19.53 -0.43 -7.50
CA ARG A 64 19.94 -1.34 -8.58
C ARG A 64 18.95 -2.48 -8.79
N HIS A 65 18.25 -2.88 -7.73
CA HIS A 65 17.26 -3.94 -7.73
C HIS A 65 16.14 -3.59 -6.76
N GLY A 66 14.91 -3.77 -7.15
CA GLY A 66 13.80 -3.62 -6.24
C GLY A 66 12.50 -3.17 -6.89
N THR A 67 11.44 -3.47 -6.22
CA THR A 67 10.07 -3.11 -6.54
C THR A 67 9.64 -1.91 -5.69
N TYR A 68 10.49 -0.87 -5.63
CA TYR A 68 10.20 0.31 -4.85
C TYR A 68 10.76 1.60 -5.45
N ILE A 69 10.13 2.72 -5.12
CA ILE A 69 10.61 4.07 -5.33
C ILE A 69 10.86 4.68 -3.96
N GLN A 70 12.06 5.16 -3.74
CA GLN A 70 12.42 5.90 -2.53
C GLN A 70 12.91 7.28 -2.91
N LEU A 71 12.36 8.32 -2.29
CA LEU A 71 12.76 9.69 -2.49
C LEU A 71 13.85 10.09 -1.51
N THR A 72 14.77 10.95 -1.94
CA THR A 72 15.90 11.39 -1.12
C THR A 72 15.45 12.05 0.19
N TYR A 73 16.26 11.88 1.22
CA TYR A 73 16.12 12.62 2.47
C TYR A 73 16.78 14.00 2.34
N SER A 74 16.21 15.01 3.01
CA SER A 74 16.66 16.40 2.95
C SER A 74 18.11 16.61 3.38
N LYS A 75 18.70 15.69 4.14
CA LYS A 75 20.07 15.78 4.65
C LYS A 75 21.15 15.42 3.64
N GLU A 76 20.81 14.78 2.53
CA GLU A 76 21.81 14.18 1.65
C GLU A 76 22.21 15.07 0.49
N ARG A 77 21.33 15.71 -0.23
CA ARG A 77 21.63 16.59 -1.37
C ARG A 77 20.54 17.56 -1.75
N ASP A 78 19.33 17.34 -1.28
CA ASP A 78 18.15 18.10 -1.69
C ASP A 78 17.51 18.72 -0.47
N LYS A 79 17.39 20.04 -0.45
CA LYS A 79 16.72 20.77 0.63
C LYS A 79 15.25 20.39 0.75
N ASP A 80 14.68 19.88 -0.34
CA ASP A 80 13.28 19.47 -0.43
C ASP A 80 13.08 17.95 -0.37
N GLY A 81 14.09 17.20 0.09
CA GLY A 81 14.04 15.75 0.22
C GLY A 81 12.81 15.27 0.98
N LYS A 82 12.03 14.40 0.37
CA LYS A 82 10.76 13.94 0.92
C LYS A 82 10.91 12.78 1.89
N GLY A 83 11.98 11.99 1.78
CA GLY A 83 12.17 10.78 2.59
C GLY A 83 11.04 9.75 2.45
N ALA A 84 10.22 9.89 1.40
CA ALA A 84 9.05 9.06 1.19
C ALA A 84 9.40 7.80 0.39
N LYS A 85 8.60 6.75 0.55
CA LYS A 85 8.81 5.44 -0.10
C LYS A 85 7.49 4.83 -0.56
N LEU A 86 7.49 4.26 -1.76
CA LEU A 86 6.47 3.34 -2.23
C LEU A 86 7.14 2.00 -2.53
N GLU A 87 6.65 0.94 -1.99
CA GLU A 87 7.22 -0.41 -2.08
C GLU A 87 6.15 -1.43 -2.40
N MET A 88 6.47 -2.34 -3.32
CA MET A 88 5.64 -3.52 -3.57
C MET A 88 6.26 -4.73 -2.88
N VAL A 89 5.47 -5.44 -2.12
CA VAL A 89 5.91 -6.58 -1.32
C VAL A 89 5.03 -7.80 -1.59
N VAL A 90 5.62 -8.98 -1.44
CA VAL A 90 4.88 -10.24 -1.48
C VAL A 90 4.14 -10.47 -0.17
N PRO A 91 3.02 -11.20 -0.20
CA PRO A 91 2.28 -11.53 1.01
C PRO A 91 3.14 -12.31 1.99
N SER A 92 3.07 -11.94 3.24
CA SER A 92 3.62 -12.68 4.38
C SER A 92 2.87 -12.22 5.64
N GLU A 93 2.94 -12.99 6.70
CA GLU A 93 2.30 -12.63 7.98
C GLU A 93 2.75 -11.25 8.49
N THR A 94 3.98 -10.85 8.19
CA THR A 94 4.58 -9.59 8.62
C THR A 94 4.66 -8.52 7.52
N ALA A 95 4.03 -8.73 6.35
CA ALA A 95 4.17 -7.84 5.21
C ALA A 95 3.78 -6.39 5.54
N ILE A 96 2.75 -6.18 6.34
CA ILE A 96 2.30 -4.84 6.76
C ILE A 96 3.23 -4.26 7.82
N ASN A 97 3.71 -5.07 8.79
CA ASN A 97 4.43 -4.58 9.97
C ASN A 97 5.81 -3.98 9.68
N GLY A 98 6.51 -4.49 8.67
CA GLY A 98 7.86 -4.02 8.37
C GLY A 98 7.90 -2.54 7.99
N GLY A 99 8.56 -1.68 8.78
CA GLY A 99 8.79 -0.27 8.47
C GLY A 99 7.62 0.69 8.74
N SER A 100 6.56 0.25 9.37
CA SER A 100 5.42 1.10 9.78
C SER A 100 4.84 1.95 8.64
N PRO A 101 4.24 1.36 7.61
CA PRO A 101 3.68 2.11 6.49
C PRO A 101 2.56 3.06 6.94
N SER A 102 2.50 4.23 6.32
CA SER A 102 1.39 5.17 6.50
C SER A 102 0.13 4.76 5.73
N VAL A 103 0.34 4.00 4.66
CA VAL A 103 -0.74 3.37 3.88
C VAL A 103 -0.28 1.99 3.45
N TRP A 104 -1.17 1.01 3.53
CA TRP A 104 -0.98 -0.28 2.87
C TRP A 104 -2.19 -0.61 1.99
N PHE A 105 -1.91 -1.27 0.88
CA PHE A 105 -2.92 -1.69 -0.08
C PHE A 105 -2.69 -3.15 -0.45
N VAL A 106 -3.72 -3.97 -0.33
CA VAL A 106 -3.72 -5.36 -0.76
C VAL A 106 -4.57 -5.50 -2.01
N ASP A 107 -3.92 -5.82 -3.11
CA ASP A 107 -4.59 -6.13 -4.37
C ASP A 107 -4.92 -7.63 -4.43
N GLU A 108 -6.10 -7.95 -4.94
CA GLU A 108 -6.64 -9.32 -4.98
C GLU A 108 -6.61 -10.02 -3.61
N ALA A 109 -7.07 -9.33 -2.56
CA ALA A 109 -7.03 -9.79 -1.18
C ALA A 109 -7.63 -11.19 -0.95
N ALA A 110 -8.65 -11.59 -1.74
CA ALA A 110 -9.21 -12.93 -1.68
C ALA A 110 -8.25 -14.03 -2.15
N SER A 111 -7.20 -13.68 -2.89
CA SER A 111 -6.15 -14.60 -3.35
C SER A 111 -4.98 -14.72 -2.38
N VAL A 112 -4.92 -13.87 -1.34
CA VAL A 112 -3.84 -13.85 -0.36
C VAL A 112 -4.17 -14.77 0.81
N PRO A 113 -3.46 -15.91 0.98
CA PRO A 113 -3.75 -16.87 2.06
C PRO A 113 -3.55 -16.30 3.46
N GLU A 114 -2.56 -15.42 3.62
CA GLU A 114 -2.16 -14.81 4.89
C GLU A 114 -2.96 -13.55 5.23
N PHE A 115 -3.99 -13.19 4.44
CA PHE A 115 -4.70 -11.91 4.55
C PHE A 115 -5.20 -11.62 5.97
N GLU A 116 -5.83 -12.60 6.63
CA GLU A 116 -6.38 -12.45 7.99
C GLU A 116 -5.27 -12.21 9.04
N VAL A 117 -4.17 -12.98 8.97
CA VAL A 117 -3.05 -12.81 9.91
C VAL A 117 -2.35 -11.49 9.66
N MET A 118 -2.11 -11.17 8.40
CA MET A 118 -1.44 -9.95 7.98
C MET A 118 -2.21 -8.69 8.41
N THR A 119 -3.54 -8.67 8.26
CA THR A 119 -4.37 -7.53 8.68
C THR A 119 -4.45 -7.42 10.19
N ARG A 120 -4.61 -8.52 10.90
CA ARG A 120 -4.61 -8.54 12.36
C ARG A 120 -3.29 -8.04 12.94
N GLU A 121 -2.17 -8.51 12.42
CA GLU A 121 -0.83 -8.05 12.83
C GLU A 121 -0.55 -6.61 12.38
N GLY A 122 -1.17 -6.15 11.30
CA GLY A 122 -1.09 -4.78 10.80
C GLY A 122 -1.91 -3.77 11.60
N ASP A 123 -2.92 -4.21 12.32
CA ASP A 123 -3.81 -3.34 13.11
C ASP A 123 -3.06 -2.43 14.10
N PRO A 124 -2.08 -2.92 14.89
CA PRO A 124 -1.28 -2.06 15.77
C PRO A 124 -0.52 -0.97 15.01
N THR A 125 -0.18 -1.21 13.74
CA THR A 125 0.53 -0.21 12.92
C THR A 125 -0.40 0.90 12.42
N SER A 126 -1.72 0.72 12.54
CA SER A 126 -2.72 1.75 12.23
C SER A 126 -2.76 2.88 13.27
N LEU A 127 -2.17 2.66 14.43
CA LEU A 127 -2.04 3.67 15.48
C LEU A 127 -0.94 4.67 15.13
N GLY A 128 -1.18 5.93 15.38
CA GLY A 128 -0.21 7.00 15.19
C GLY A 128 -0.44 8.14 16.18
N TYR A 129 0.58 8.96 16.37
CA TYR A 129 0.47 10.15 17.23
C TYR A 129 0.02 11.35 16.40
N ILE A 130 -1.01 12.05 16.88
CA ILE A 130 -1.42 13.37 16.40
C ILE A 130 -1.45 14.28 17.61
N ASP A 131 -0.72 15.39 17.57
CA ASP A 131 -0.62 16.37 18.66
C ASP A 131 -0.21 15.77 20.02
N GLY A 132 0.63 14.72 19.97
CA GLY A 132 1.11 14.02 21.17
C GLY A 132 0.15 12.95 21.70
N GLU A 133 -1.02 12.79 21.13
CA GLU A 133 -2.00 11.75 21.50
C GLU A 133 -1.96 10.58 20.54
N LEU A 134 -2.05 9.35 21.06
CA LEU A 134 -2.17 8.14 20.28
C LEU A 134 -3.58 8.05 19.71
N LYS A 135 -3.71 8.14 18.38
CA LYS A 135 -5.00 8.05 17.69
C LYS A 135 -5.03 6.86 16.74
N GLN A 136 -6.14 6.15 16.76
CA GLN A 136 -6.42 5.10 15.78
C GLN A 136 -6.80 5.72 14.44
N GLY A 137 -6.45 5.05 13.32
CA GLY A 137 -6.82 5.51 11.98
C GLY A 137 -5.89 6.54 11.35
N VAL A 138 -4.75 6.85 11.99
CA VAL A 138 -3.72 7.70 11.39
C VAL A 138 -3.08 7.02 10.18
N ARG A 139 -3.10 5.70 10.15
CA ARG A 139 -2.66 4.88 9.04
C ARG A 139 -3.85 4.23 8.35
N GLN A 140 -3.74 4.04 7.05
CA GLN A 140 -4.86 3.58 6.23
C GLN A 140 -4.55 2.23 5.62
N GLY A 141 -5.45 1.28 5.82
CA GLY A 141 -5.48 0.01 5.11
C GLY A 141 -6.54 0.02 4.02
N ILE A 142 -6.19 -0.45 2.85
CA ILE A 142 -7.10 -0.61 1.71
C ILE A 142 -6.95 -2.04 1.21
N ALA A 143 -8.06 -2.73 1.03
CA ALA A 143 -8.07 -4.05 0.40
C ALA A 143 -9.05 -4.04 -0.76
N ALA A 144 -8.64 -4.59 -1.88
CA ALA A 144 -9.49 -4.78 -3.05
C ALA A 144 -9.44 -6.24 -3.48
N SER A 145 -10.56 -6.76 -3.93
CA SER A 145 -10.63 -8.10 -4.49
C SER A 145 -11.79 -8.24 -5.45
N THR A 146 -11.60 -9.09 -6.44
CA THR A 146 -12.70 -9.67 -7.19
C THR A 146 -13.24 -10.83 -6.35
N GLY A 147 -14.52 -10.79 -5.97
CA GLY A 147 -15.15 -11.87 -5.21
C GLY A 147 -15.03 -13.21 -5.95
N VAL A 148 -14.07 -14.02 -5.56
CA VAL A 148 -13.89 -15.39 -6.06
C VAL A 148 -14.31 -16.32 -4.92
N PRO A 149 -15.49 -16.95 -5.00
CA PRO A 149 -15.89 -17.95 -4.02
C PRO A 149 -14.84 -19.08 -3.94
N GLY A 150 -14.31 -19.34 -2.75
CA GLY A 150 -13.33 -20.39 -2.52
C GLY A 150 -11.91 -20.10 -3.00
N GLY A 151 -11.53 -18.83 -3.14
CA GLY A 151 -10.16 -18.43 -3.50
C GLY A 151 -9.09 -18.95 -2.53
N LYS A 152 -7.82 -18.80 -2.91
CA LYS A 152 -6.64 -19.27 -2.14
C LYS A 152 -6.64 -18.77 -0.69
N GLY A 153 -7.21 -17.60 -0.42
CA GLY A 153 -7.38 -16.99 0.91
C GLY A 153 -8.43 -17.66 1.80
N LYS A 154 -9.00 -18.80 1.41
CA LYS A 154 -9.96 -19.59 2.21
C LYS A 154 -11.11 -18.77 2.79
N GLY A 155 -11.56 -17.75 2.08
CA GLY A 155 -12.62 -16.85 2.53
C GLY A 155 -12.22 -15.86 3.64
N ALA A 156 -10.94 -15.69 3.93
CA ALA A 156 -10.46 -14.74 4.94
C ALA A 156 -10.90 -13.30 4.64
N PHE A 157 -10.73 -12.85 3.42
CA PHE A 157 -11.20 -11.53 2.98
C PHE A 157 -12.71 -11.36 3.13
N GLU A 158 -13.49 -12.39 2.79
CA GLU A 158 -14.94 -12.35 2.93
C GLU A 158 -15.39 -12.30 4.39
N ARG A 159 -14.70 -13.01 5.30
CA ARG A 159 -14.98 -12.96 6.74
C ARG A 159 -14.71 -11.57 7.31
N GLU A 160 -13.56 -10.99 6.98
CA GLU A 160 -13.21 -9.63 7.39
C GLU A 160 -14.22 -8.61 6.86
N LEU A 161 -14.58 -8.69 5.59
CA LEU A 161 -15.56 -7.80 4.99
C LEU A 161 -16.93 -7.91 5.71
N ARG A 162 -17.38 -9.11 6.04
CA ARG A 162 -18.62 -9.31 6.81
C ARG A 162 -18.52 -8.69 8.20
N THR A 163 -17.40 -8.90 8.90
CA THR A 163 -17.17 -8.30 10.22
C THR A 163 -17.24 -6.77 10.16
N ILE A 164 -16.62 -6.15 9.16
CA ILE A 164 -16.67 -4.69 8.97
C ILE A 164 -18.10 -4.23 8.69
N ILE A 165 -18.83 -4.93 7.81
CA ILE A 165 -20.22 -4.59 7.47
C ILE A 165 -21.11 -4.72 8.72
N ASP A 166 -20.91 -5.75 9.53
CA ASP A 166 -21.74 -5.98 10.73
C ASP A 166 -21.47 -4.92 11.82
N LYS A 167 -20.21 -4.53 12.02
CA LYS A 167 -19.83 -3.39 12.87
C LYS A 167 -20.47 -2.09 12.38
N TRP A 168 -20.35 -1.79 11.10
CA TRP A 168 -20.94 -0.60 10.51
C TRP A 168 -22.48 -0.55 10.67
N LYS A 169 -23.16 -1.69 10.53
CA LYS A 169 -24.61 -1.79 10.77
C LYS A 169 -24.99 -1.63 12.24
N ALA A 170 -24.11 -2.05 13.15
CA ALA A 170 -24.30 -1.89 14.59
C ALA A 170 -24.07 -0.44 15.06
N GLY A 171 -23.47 0.39 14.23
CA GLY A 171 -23.14 1.80 14.55
C GLY A 171 -21.82 1.97 15.32
N ASP A 172 -20.94 0.98 15.22
CA ASP A 172 -19.59 0.99 15.81
C ASP A 172 -18.53 1.55 14.83
#